data_299cd7e7c0d8d201633fa00b17c3e247
#
_entry.id   299cd7e7c0d8d201633fa00b17c3e247
#
_cell.length_a   1.000
_cell.length_b   1.000
_cell.length_c   1.000
_cell.angle_alpha   90.00
_cell.angle_beta   90.00
_cell.angle_gamma   90.00
#
_symmetry.space_group_name_H-M   'P 1'
#
loop_
_entity.id
_entity.type
_entity.pdbx_description
1 polymer ?
#
loop_
_entity_poly.entity_id
_entity_poly.type
_entity_poly.pdbx_seq_one_letter_code
_entity_poly.pdbx_strand_id
1 'polypeptide(L)'
;MRKLLYVAALFVAASCASGPPPDEVAAQAAKVYYDQLLAGKYDQYVDGFYCPDSLPNSYREQLIVNAKMFVGQQQDEHRGIREVRIVNAKADTARHVADVFLVFAYGDSTTEQIVVPMVEQEGVWYMR
;
A
#
# COMPACT_ATOMS: atom_id res chain seq x y z
N MET A 1 -19.34 -42.41 -2.88
CA MET A 1 -18.85 -41.65 -1.74
C MET A 1 -17.37 -41.37 -1.78
N ARG A 2 -16.55 -42.38 -2.02
CA ARG A 2 -15.08 -42.20 -2.12
C ARG A 2 -14.65 -41.25 -3.23
N LYS A 3 -15.33 -41.27 -4.36
CA LYS A 3 -15.05 -40.41 -5.51
C LYS A 3 -15.23 -38.93 -5.22
N LEU A 4 -16.19 -38.61 -4.37
CA LEU A 4 -16.45 -37.21 -3.96
C LEU A 4 -15.31 -36.63 -3.13
N LEU A 5 -14.68 -37.45 -2.30
CA LEU A 5 -13.53 -37.01 -1.49
C LEU A 5 -12.31 -36.66 -2.36
N TYR A 6 -12.06 -37.45 -3.38
CA TYR A 6 -10.94 -37.18 -4.31
C TYR A 6 -11.15 -35.89 -5.11
N VAL A 7 -12.38 -35.66 -5.54
CA VAL A 7 -12.71 -34.44 -6.27
C VAL A 7 -12.52 -33.19 -5.41
N ALA A 8 -12.93 -33.27 -4.15
CA ALA A 8 -12.75 -32.15 -3.21
C ALA A 8 -11.27 -31.84 -2.97
N ALA A 9 -10.43 -32.86 -2.85
CA ALA A 9 -9.01 -32.68 -2.64
C ALA A 9 -8.33 -32.01 -3.82
N LEU A 10 -8.70 -32.38 -5.04
CA LEU A 10 -8.18 -31.75 -6.26
C LEU A 10 -8.58 -30.27 -6.38
N PHE A 11 -9.79 -29.96 -5.98
CA PHE A 11 -10.29 -28.59 -6.01
C PHE A 11 -9.51 -27.69 -5.07
N VAL A 12 -9.22 -28.17 -3.86
CA VAL A 12 -8.44 -27.43 -2.87
C VAL A 12 -7.02 -27.17 -3.38
N ALA A 13 -6.39 -28.16 -4.02
CA ALA A 13 -5.06 -27.99 -4.58
C ALA A 13 -5.03 -26.92 -5.68
N ALA A 14 -6.04 -26.87 -6.53
CA ALA A 14 -6.15 -25.88 -7.59
C ALA A 14 -6.33 -24.46 -7.02
N SER A 15 -7.10 -24.28 -5.93
CA SER A 15 -7.28 -22.98 -5.29
C SER A 15 -5.99 -22.45 -4.68
N CYS A 16 -5.14 -23.31 -4.14
CA CYS A 16 -3.88 -22.89 -3.52
C CYS A 16 -2.86 -22.41 -4.53
N ALA A 17 -2.97 -22.83 -5.80
CA ALA A 17 -2.02 -22.46 -6.86
C ALA A 17 -2.27 -21.08 -7.46
N SER A 18 -3.45 -20.49 -7.23
CA SER A 18 -3.85 -19.22 -7.84
C SER A 18 -3.88 -18.11 -6.81
N GLY A 19 -2.76 -17.52 -6.49
CA GLY A 19 -2.71 -16.33 -5.64
C GLY A 19 -3.10 -15.07 -6.42
N PRO A 20 -3.31 -13.93 -5.73
CA PRO A 20 -3.56 -12.67 -6.41
C PRO A 20 -2.33 -12.24 -7.23
N PRO A 21 -2.54 -11.55 -8.35
CA PRO A 21 -1.41 -11.09 -9.17
C PRO A 21 -0.56 -10.08 -8.40
N PRO A 22 0.76 -9.99 -8.69
CA PRO A 22 1.67 -9.06 -8.01
C PRO A 22 1.24 -7.60 -8.07
N ASP A 23 0.63 -7.17 -9.18
CA ASP A 23 0.10 -5.81 -9.33
C ASP A 23 -0.92 -5.50 -8.24
N GLU A 24 -1.84 -6.43 -8.01
CA GLU A 24 -2.88 -6.28 -7.00
C GLU A 24 -2.31 -6.27 -5.59
N VAL A 25 -1.35 -7.14 -5.30
CA VAL A 25 -0.71 -7.21 -3.98
C VAL A 25 0.01 -5.91 -3.67
N ALA A 26 0.78 -5.37 -4.62
CA ALA A 26 1.47 -4.09 -4.46
C ALA A 26 0.47 -2.95 -4.24
N ALA A 27 -0.62 -2.93 -5.01
CA ALA A 27 -1.65 -1.90 -4.90
C ALA A 27 -2.32 -1.93 -3.52
N GLN A 28 -2.67 -3.10 -3.02
CA GLN A 28 -3.27 -3.24 -1.69
C GLN A 28 -2.30 -2.80 -0.60
N ALA A 29 -1.03 -3.12 -0.71
CA ALA A 29 -0.01 -2.68 0.25
C ALA A 29 0.07 -1.16 0.30
N ALA A 30 0.16 -0.50 -0.86
CA ALA A 30 0.21 0.95 -0.94
C ALA A 30 -1.03 1.59 -0.31
N LYS A 31 -2.21 1.04 -0.61
CA LYS A 31 -3.45 1.55 -0.04
C LYS A 31 -3.47 1.43 1.49
N VAL A 32 -3.02 0.30 2.03
CA VAL A 32 -2.96 0.10 3.48
C VAL A 32 -2.09 1.18 4.14
N TYR A 33 -0.92 1.48 3.57
CA TYR A 33 -0.04 2.51 4.12
C TYR A 33 -0.70 3.89 4.12
N TYR A 34 -1.37 4.26 3.03
CA TYR A 34 -2.06 5.54 2.95
C TYR A 34 -3.31 5.58 3.83
N ASP A 35 -4.02 4.47 3.99
CA ASP A 35 -5.13 4.39 4.94
C ASP A 35 -4.64 4.60 6.39
N GLN A 36 -3.46 4.09 6.73
CA GLN A 36 -2.84 4.34 8.03
C GLN A 36 -2.51 5.82 8.22
N LEU A 37 -1.99 6.46 7.17
CA LEU A 37 -1.73 7.91 7.18
C LEU A 37 -3.00 8.69 7.50
N LEU A 38 -4.10 8.36 6.83
CA LEU A 38 -5.39 9.04 7.03
C LEU A 38 -6.01 8.74 8.39
N ALA A 39 -5.70 7.59 8.97
CA ALA A 39 -6.18 7.20 10.29
C ALA A 39 -5.36 7.83 11.43
N GLY A 40 -4.34 8.64 11.11
CA GLY A 40 -3.47 9.24 12.11
C GLY A 40 -2.39 8.31 12.64
N LYS A 41 -2.19 7.17 12.00
CA LYS A 41 -1.15 6.20 12.37
C LYS A 41 0.14 6.52 11.62
N TYR A 42 0.71 7.68 11.93
CA TYR A 42 1.86 8.23 11.21
C TYR A 42 3.11 7.39 11.36
N ASP A 43 3.32 6.78 12.51
CA ASP A 43 4.43 5.87 12.78
C ASP A 43 4.37 4.65 11.85
N GLN A 44 3.18 4.06 11.70
CA GLN A 44 2.99 2.90 10.82
C GLN A 44 3.18 3.26 9.35
N TYR A 45 2.71 4.45 8.95
CA TYR A 45 2.92 4.94 7.59
C TYR A 45 4.41 5.12 7.30
N VAL A 46 5.15 5.72 8.21
CA VAL A 46 6.61 5.93 8.07
C VAL A 46 7.34 4.59 8.01
N ASP A 47 6.95 3.63 8.84
CA ASP A 47 7.55 2.29 8.84
C ASP A 47 7.23 1.50 7.56
N GLY A 48 6.31 1.97 6.75
CA GLY A 48 6.01 1.40 5.42
C GLY A 48 7.03 1.73 4.35
N PHE A 49 7.96 2.65 4.59
CA PHE A 49 9.03 2.97 3.67
C PHE A 49 10.19 1.99 3.80
N TYR A 50 10.72 1.57 2.67
CA TYR A 50 11.87 0.65 2.66
C TYR A 50 13.10 1.35 3.20
N CYS A 51 13.70 0.73 4.20
CA CYS A 51 14.96 1.21 4.77
C CYS A 51 15.82 -0.02 5.09
N PRO A 52 16.88 -0.28 4.30
CA PRO A 52 17.74 -1.45 4.52
C PRO A 52 18.51 -1.38 5.84
N ASP A 53 18.77 -0.18 6.35
CA ASP A 53 19.45 0.03 7.62
C ASP A 53 18.46 0.67 8.61
N SER A 54 18.70 0.44 9.90
CA SER A 54 17.88 1.06 10.94
C SER A 54 17.97 2.57 10.88
N LEU A 55 16.83 3.25 10.87
CA LEU A 55 16.79 4.71 10.91
C LEU A 55 17.14 5.21 12.30
N PRO A 56 17.98 6.27 12.42
CA PRO A 56 18.12 6.97 13.69
C PRO A 56 16.76 7.45 14.17
N ASN A 57 16.50 7.40 15.47
CA ASN A 57 15.22 7.81 16.05
C ASN A 57 14.86 9.25 15.70
N SER A 58 15.83 10.15 15.70
CA SER A 58 15.62 11.56 15.36
C SER A 58 15.12 11.74 13.93
N TYR A 59 15.67 10.96 13.01
CA TYR A 59 15.25 11.01 11.60
C TYR A 59 13.84 10.44 11.44
N ARG A 60 13.56 9.31 12.09
CA ARG A 60 12.23 8.71 12.06
C ARG A 60 11.16 9.65 12.61
N GLU A 61 11.45 10.32 13.73
CA GLU A 61 10.56 11.30 14.31
C GLU A 61 10.30 12.47 13.37
N GLN A 62 11.32 12.90 12.62
CA GLN A 62 11.16 13.98 11.64
C GLN A 62 10.23 13.54 10.50
N LEU A 63 10.34 12.30 10.04
CA LEU A 63 9.43 11.77 9.02
C LEU A 63 7.98 11.72 9.53
N ILE A 64 7.79 11.37 10.79
CA ILE A 64 6.47 11.37 11.41
C ILE A 64 5.88 12.80 11.45
N VAL A 65 6.70 13.77 11.84
CA VAL A 65 6.29 15.18 11.83
C VAL A 65 5.93 15.63 10.42
N ASN A 66 6.74 15.26 9.43
CA ASN A 66 6.48 15.59 8.02
C ASN A 66 5.14 15.00 7.56
N ALA A 67 4.83 13.77 7.96
CA ALA A 67 3.55 13.14 7.61
C ALA A 67 2.36 13.91 8.22
N LYS A 68 2.48 14.33 9.48
CA LYS A 68 1.46 15.16 10.15
C LYS A 68 1.27 16.48 9.41
N MET A 69 2.37 17.12 9.03
CA MET A 69 2.32 18.39 8.29
C MET A 69 1.64 18.24 6.95
N PHE A 70 1.94 17.16 6.23
CA PHE A 70 1.30 16.86 4.96
C PHE A 70 -0.22 16.77 5.13
N VAL A 71 -0.69 15.97 6.09
CA VAL A 71 -2.13 15.82 6.37
C VAL A 71 -2.76 17.16 6.74
N GLY A 72 -2.07 17.96 7.57
CA GLY A 72 -2.54 19.30 7.93
C GLY A 72 -2.69 20.23 6.75
N GLN A 73 -1.73 20.20 5.82
CA GLN A 73 -1.81 20.98 4.58
C GLN A 73 -3.01 20.58 3.73
N GLN A 74 -3.25 19.28 3.61
CA GLN A 74 -4.40 18.79 2.85
C GLN A 74 -5.72 19.23 3.50
N GLN A 75 -5.76 19.28 4.83
CA GLN A 75 -6.93 19.77 5.55
C GLN A 75 -7.19 21.25 5.22
N ASP A 76 -6.15 22.06 5.18
CA ASP A 76 -6.27 23.49 4.90
C ASP A 76 -6.60 23.79 3.44
N GLU A 77 -5.98 23.06 2.51
CA GLU A 77 -6.11 23.34 1.07
C GLU A 77 -7.33 22.69 0.44
N HIS A 78 -7.71 21.49 0.91
CA HIS A 78 -8.71 20.64 0.25
C HIS A 78 -9.79 20.10 1.19
N ARG A 79 -9.84 20.56 2.42
CA ARG A 79 -10.71 20.03 3.48
C ARG A 79 -10.39 18.58 3.83
N GLY A 80 -9.12 18.22 3.68
CA GLY A 80 -8.59 16.89 3.99
C GLY A 80 -8.76 15.89 2.88
N ILE A 81 -8.04 14.78 3.04
CA ILE A 81 -8.19 13.61 2.18
C ILE A 81 -9.29 12.75 2.78
N ARG A 82 -10.39 12.58 2.05
CA ARG A 82 -11.55 11.82 2.52
C ARG A 82 -11.32 10.32 2.39
N GLU A 83 -10.74 9.91 1.27
CA GLU A 83 -10.42 8.50 1.03
C GLU A 83 -9.32 8.37 -0.01
N VAL A 84 -8.70 7.17 -0.03
CA VAL A 84 -7.70 6.78 -1.03
C VAL A 84 -8.26 5.61 -1.79
N ARG A 85 -8.23 5.68 -3.13
CA ARG A 85 -8.70 4.61 -4.02
C ARG A 85 -7.59 4.13 -4.93
N ILE A 86 -7.58 2.83 -5.20
CA ILE A 86 -6.66 2.23 -6.16
C ILE A 86 -7.19 2.49 -7.56
N VAL A 87 -6.33 3.01 -8.44
CA VAL A 87 -6.64 3.15 -9.87
C VAL A 87 -6.05 1.99 -10.63
N ASN A 88 -4.75 1.74 -10.45
CA ASN A 88 -4.00 0.77 -11.23
C ASN A 88 -2.67 0.51 -10.56
N ALA A 89 -1.99 -0.55 -10.97
CA ALA A 89 -0.62 -0.83 -10.55
C ALA A 89 0.11 -1.60 -11.63
N LYS A 90 1.42 -1.40 -11.73
CA LYS A 90 2.29 -2.14 -12.63
C LYS A 90 3.49 -2.66 -11.84
N ALA A 91 3.54 -3.97 -11.65
CA ALA A 91 4.67 -4.62 -11.00
C ALA A 91 5.63 -5.20 -12.03
N ASP A 92 6.91 -5.01 -11.77
CA ASP A 92 7.98 -5.69 -12.47
C ASP A 92 8.58 -6.70 -11.50
N THR A 93 8.15 -7.95 -11.60
CA THR A 93 8.52 -9.00 -10.64
C THR A 93 9.99 -9.39 -10.74
N ALA A 94 10.59 -9.27 -11.92
CA ALA A 94 12.00 -9.56 -12.12
C ALA A 94 12.89 -8.56 -11.37
N ARG A 95 12.45 -7.31 -11.25
CA ARG A 95 13.18 -6.23 -10.58
C ARG A 95 12.67 -5.97 -9.16
N HIS A 96 11.62 -6.65 -8.73
CA HIS A 96 11.01 -6.48 -7.40
C HIS A 96 10.55 -5.05 -7.12
N VAL A 97 10.00 -4.39 -8.12
CA VAL A 97 9.48 -3.02 -8.00
C VAL A 97 8.07 -2.94 -8.58
N ALA A 98 7.35 -1.90 -8.19
CA ALA A 98 6.04 -1.60 -8.75
C ALA A 98 5.78 -0.11 -8.69
N ASP A 99 4.93 0.38 -9.60
CA ASP A 99 4.33 1.70 -9.51
C ASP A 99 2.84 1.50 -9.24
N VAL A 100 2.36 2.07 -8.16
CA VAL A 100 0.95 2.02 -7.77
C VAL A 100 0.33 3.39 -7.99
N PHE A 101 -0.78 3.42 -8.70
CA PHE A 101 -1.52 4.65 -8.99
C PHE A 101 -2.73 4.71 -8.07
N LEU A 102 -2.75 5.70 -7.20
CA LEU A 102 -3.83 5.95 -6.27
C LEU A 102 -4.51 7.27 -6.60
N VAL A 103 -5.76 7.42 -6.18
CA VAL A 103 -6.48 8.69 -6.23
C VAL A 103 -6.82 9.11 -4.81
N PHE A 104 -6.47 10.36 -4.46
CA PHE A 104 -6.99 11.02 -3.28
C PHE A 104 -8.33 11.67 -3.64
N ALA A 105 -9.36 11.34 -2.89
CA ALA A 105 -10.63 12.06 -2.95
C ALA A 105 -10.66 13.05 -1.79
N TYR A 106 -10.70 14.33 -2.12
CA TYR A 106 -10.62 15.39 -1.12
C TYR A 106 -12.00 15.80 -0.59
N GLY A 107 -12.02 16.43 0.58
CA GLY A 107 -13.24 16.92 1.19
C GLY A 107 -13.92 18.06 0.43
N ASP A 108 -13.18 18.76 -0.44
CA ASP A 108 -13.72 19.82 -1.32
C ASP A 108 -14.29 19.28 -2.64
N SER A 109 -14.46 17.97 -2.76
CA SER A 109 -14.99 17.28 -3.95
C SER A 109 -14.04 17.23 -5.14
N THR A 110 -12.79 17.64 -4.97
CA THR A 110 -11.75 17.46 -6.00
C THR A 110 -11.00 16.13 -5.78
N THR A 111 -10.28 15.70 -6.79
CA THR A 111 -9.48 14.47 -6.75
C THR A 111 -8.09 14.74 -7.31
N GLU A 112 -7.12 13.93 -6.88
CA GLU A 112 -5.76 13.99 -7.39
C GLU A 112 -5.20 12.58 -7.52
N GLN A 113 -4.60 12.27 -8.67
CA GLN A 113 -3.91 11.00 -8.86
C GLN A 113 -2.45 11.14 -8.42
N ILE A 114 -1.98 10.17 -7.66
CA ILE A 114 -0.58 10.08 -7.24
C ILE A 114 0.01 8.75 -7.68
N VAL A 115 1.33 8.72 -7.80
CA VAL A 115 2.09 7.50 -8.05
C VAL A 115 2.89 7.17 -6.81
N VAL A 116 2.78 5.92 -6.36
CA VAL A 116 3.53 5.41 -5.21
C VAL A 116 4.51 4.36 -5.71
N PRO A 117 5.81 4.69 -5.78
CA PRO A 117 6.81 3.68 -6.11
C PRO A 117 6.94 2.69 -4.97
N MET A 118 7.01 1.40 -5.31
CA MET A 118 7.07 0.32 -4.33
C MET A 118 8.26 -0.58 -4.64
N VAL A 119 8.78 -1.24 -3.61
CA VAL A 119 9.82 -2.25 -3.72
C VAL A 119 9.44 -3.45 -2.86
N GLU A 120 9.68 -4.65 -3.41
CA GLU A 120 9.44 -5.90 -2.69
C GLU A 120 10.74 -6.41 -2.07
N GLN A 121 10.68 -6.74 -0.77
CA GLN A 121 11.77 -7.37 -0.05
C GLN A 121 11.21 -8.51 0.79
N GLU A 122 11.69 -9.71 0.54
CA GLU A 122 11.27 -10.91 1.28
C GLU A 122 9.75 -11.10 1.30
N GLY A 123 9.11 -10.85 0.16
CA GLY A 123 7.67 -11.00 0.01
C GLY A 123 6.82 -9.86 0.55
N VAL A 124 7.45 -8.81 1.07
CA VAL A 124 6.74 -7.63 1.60
C VAL A 124 6.95 -6.45 0.68
N TRP A 125 5.86 -5.77 0.34
CA TRP A 125 5.91 -4.55 -0.46
C TRP A 125 6.02 -3.33 0.45
N TYR A 126 7.06 -2.53 0.21
CA TYR A 126 7.31 -1.27 0.91
C TYR A 126 7.24 -0.10 -0.06
N MET A 127 6.90 1.07 0.44
CA MET A 127 7.08 2.33 -0.31
C MET A 127 8.58 2.66 -0.40
N ARG A 128 8.97 3.34 -1.42
CA ARG A 128 10.36 3.77 -1.59
C ARG A 128 10.50 5.24 -1.96
#